data_844516eb9fff5a3cd247e6eea9d24121
#
_entry.id   844516eb9fff5a3cd247e6eea9d24121
#
_cell.length_a   1.000
_cell.length_b   1.000
_cell.length_c   1.000
_cell.angle_alpha   90.00
_cell.angle_beta   90.00
_cell.angle_gamma   90.00
#
_symmetry.space_group_name_H-M   'P 1'
#
loop_
_entity.id
_entity.type
_entity.pdbx_description
1 polymer ?
#
loop_
_entity_poly.entity_id
_entity_poly.type
_entity_poly.pdbx_seq_one_letter_code
_entity_poly.pdbx_strand_id
1 'polypeptide(L)'
;MNDFTTEILKTLANKGDLNELFRVHLEKAVNTLLKTELTAFLDYEKYDRIGFNTGNSRNGSYDRTVKTEYGELHLQIPRDRNGEFKQQTVPAYRRTNDTLEETVIHLFRKGITMSEIADLIEKMYGHHYTPQTMSNITKSFTEEVTAFKVRELHDRYAAIYMDATYIPLKRKTVAKEAIHIAVGIRPDGSKEVLSYAIAPTESITIWEEILLDLQERGLKNVLLFITDGLKGMVGAISRFYPKARFQHCCVHVSRNIVHKVCVKDRKEICDDFKAVYQASSKEEANTFLGSMIEKWQKTYPKVTQSLIKNQDLLTFYEFPPGIRRSIYSTNLIESFNKQIKKYSHRKEQFQNEESMERFLVSSFDTYNQKFLGRSHKGFQQAEGELEQMLSQPMEN
;
A
#
# COMPACT_ATOMS: atom_id res chain seq x y z
N MET A 1 -17.18 6.18 -46.83
CA MET A 1 -16.15 5.81 -45.88
C MET A 1 -15.67 7.11 -45.24
N ASN A 2 -15.55 7.18 -43.94
CA ASN A 2 -15.14 8.42 -43.26
C ASN A 2 -13.70 8.76 -43.66
N ASP A 3 -13.36 10.02 -43.86
CA ASP A 3 -12.05 10.47 -44.37
C ASP A 3 -10.89 9.91 -43.54
N PHE A 4 -11.07 9.92 -42.20
CA PHE A 4 -10.12 9.36 -41.23
C PHE A 4 -9.87 7.84 -41.42
N THR A 5 -10.91 7.04 -41.69
CA THR A 5 -10.76 5.63 -41.95
C THR A 5 -9.92 5.38 -43.21
N THR A 6 -10.09 6.21 -44.21
CA THR A 6 -9.32 6.15 -45.45
C THR A 6 -7.85 6.47 -45.24
N GLU A 7 -7.55 7.45 -44.37
CA GLU A 7 -6.17 7.80 -43.98
C GLU A 7 -5.49 6.69 -43.18
N ILE A 8 -6.20 6.07 -42.24
CA ILE A 8 -5.68 4.88 -41.52
C ILE A 8 -5.27 3.76 -42.48
N LEU A 9 -6.16 3.43 -43.42
CA LEU A 9 -5.90 2.37 -44.42
C LEU A 9 -4.70 2.72 -45.31
N LYS A 10 -4.58 3.98 -45.76
CA LYS A 10 -3.44 4.43 -46.56
C LYS A 10 -2.13 4.38 -45.76
N THR A 11 -2.16 4.81 -44.49
CA THR A 11 -0.98 4.77 -43.61
C THR A 11 -0.52 3.33 -43.39
N LEU A 12 -1.45 2.41 -43.10
CA LEU A 12 -1.15 0.97 -42.96
C LEU A 12 -0.59 0.37 -44.28
N ALA A 13 -1.21 0.67 -45.42
CA ALA A 13 -0.74 0.18 -46.71
C ALA A 13 0.68 0.64 -47.06
N ASN A 14 1.03 1.87 -46.65
CA ASN A 14 2.34 2.47 -46.90
C ASN A 14 3.35 2.19 -45.77
N LYS A 15 3.02 1.33 -44.78
CA LYS A 15 3.85 1.07 -43.58
C LYS A 15 4.25 2.37 -42.82
N GLY A 16 3.37 3.37 -42.82
CA GLY A 16 3.57 4.63 -42.11
C GLY A 16 3.32 4.51 -40.62
N ASP A 17 3.69 5.54 -39.88
CA ASP A 17 3.50 5.61 -38.43
C ASP A 17 2.05 5.98 -38.07
N LEU A 18 1.33 5.05 -37.47
CA LEU A 18 -0.02 5.28 -36.97
C LEU A 18 -0.07 6.27 -35.79
N ASN A 19 0.97 6.29 -34.94
CA ASN A 19 1.02 7.21 -33.83
C ASN A 19 1.09 8.66 -34.33
N GLU A 20 1.86 8.92 -35.37
CA GLU A 20 1.92 10.26 -35.97
C GLU A 20 0.58 10.64 -36.59
N LEU A 21 -0.13 9.71 -37.24
CA LEU A 21 -1.48 9.97 -37.75
C LEU A 21 -2.44 10.33 -36.61
N PHE A 22 -2.46 9.55 -35.54
CA PHE A 22 -3.30 9.84 -34.38
C PHE A 22 -2.90 11.15 -33.70
N ARG A 23 -1.61 11.43 -33.57
CA ARG A 23 -1.10 12.69 -33.04
C ARG A 23 -1.66 13.91 -33.77
N VAL A 24 -1.56 13.91 -35.12
CA VAL A 24 -2.02 15.03 -35.96
C VAL A 24 -3.53 15.22 -35.84
N HIS A 25 -4.30 14.13 -35.89
CA HIS A 25 -5.76 14.23 -35.75
C HIS A 25 -6.19 14.67 -34.36
N LEU A 26 -5.53 14.18 -33.30
CA LEU A 26 -5.79 14.60 -31.92
C LEU A 26 -5.47 16.07 -31.70
N GLU A 27 -4.31 16.54 -32.20
CA GLU A 27 -3.91 17.94 -32.13
C GLU A 27 -4.94 18.87 -32.79
N LYS A 28 -5.40 18.50 -34.00
CA LYS A 28 -6.44 19.23 -34.73
C LYS A 28 -7.78 19.24 -33.97
N ALA A 29 -8.19 18.11 -33.43
CA ALA A 29 -9.43 17.98 -32.68
C ALA A 29 -9.41 18.83 -31.40
N VAL A 30 -8.32 18.75 -30.61
CA VAL A 30 -8.16 19.54 -29.37
C VAL A 30 -8.11 21.04 -29.68
N ASN A 31 -7.37 21.47 -30.69
CA ASN A 31 -7.30 22.88 -31.10
C ASN A 31 -8.67 23.39 -31.58
N THR A 32 -9.47 22.56 -32.24
CA THR A 32 -10.83 22.92 -32.64
C THR A 32 -11.73 23.04 -31.40
N LEU A 33 -11.67 22.10 -30.48
CA LEU A 33 -12.46 22.15 -29.26
C LEU A 33 -12.16 23.37 -28.39
N LEU A 34 -10.89 23.73 -28.24
CA LEU A 34 -10.46 24.95 -27.53
C LEU A 34 -11.05 26.22 -28.13
N LYS A 35 -11.12 26.32 -29.48
CA LYS A 35 -11.76 27.42 -30.17
C LYS A 35 -13.27 27.43 -29.92
N THR A 36 -13.91 26.28 -29.92
CA THR A 36 -15.35 26.15 -29.63
C THR A 36 -15.66 26.52 -28.18
N GLU A 37 -14.84 26.17 -27.21
CA GLU A 37 -14.98 26.60 -25.81
C GLU A 37 -14.96 28.12 -25.68
N LEU A 38 -13.98 28.78 -26.33
CA LEU A 38 -13.94 30.25 -26.31
C LEU A 38 -15.16 30.86 -26.98
N THR A 39 -15.64 30.26 -28.08
CA THR A 39 -16.86 30.75 -28.78
C THR A 39 -18.08 30.64 -27.89
N ALA A 40 -18.23 29.47 -27.18
CA ALA A 40 -19.33 29.28 -26.23
C ALA A 40 -19.24 30.22 -25.02
N PHE A 41 -18.04 30.52 -24.53
CA PHE A 41 -17.83 31.49 -23.45
C PHE A 41 -18.20 32.92 -23.83
N LEU A 42 -17.83 33.33 -25.04
CA LEU A 42 -18.11 34.70 -25.53
C LEU A 42 -19.53 34.86 -26.07
N ASP A 43 -20.23 33.78 -26.34
CA ASP A 43 -21.59 33.73 -26.91
C ASP A 43 -21.73 34.39 -28.29
N TYR A 44 -20.63 34.41 -29.09
CA TYR A 44 -20.67 34.89 -30.48
C TYR A 44 -19.54 34.30 -31.33
N GLU A 45 -19.80 34.11 -32.63
CA GLU A 45 -18.83 33.57 -33.59
C GLU A 45 -17.73 34.59 -33.97
N LYS A 46 -16.61 34.07 -34.49
CA LYS A 46 -15.54 34.94 -34.99
C LYS A 46 -16.05 35.79 -36.15
N TYR A 47 -15.82 37.13 -36.06
CA TYR A 47 -16.28 38.16 -37.01
C TYR A 47 -17.78 38.52 -36.92
N ASP A 48 -18.50 38.01 -35.94
CA ASP A 48 -19.89 38.42 -35.75
C ASP A 48 -19.97 39.85 -35.20
N ARG A 49 -20.90 40.63 -35.74
CA ARG A 49 -21.17 42.03 -35.34
C ARG A 49 -21.71 42.12 -33.90
N ILE A 50 -22.35 41.06 -33.40
CA ILE A 50 -22.86 40.96 -32.04
C ILE A 50 -21.73 41.19 -31.03
N GLY A 51 -20.52 40.72 -31.33
CA GLY A 51 -19.35 40.87 -30.45
C GLY A 51 -18.90 42.31 -30.18
N PHE A 52 -19.37 43.29 -30.93
CA PHE A 52 -18.95 44.73 -30.75
C PHE A 52 -19.45 45.35 -29.44
N ASN A 53 -20.52 44.83 -28.83
CA ASN A 53 -21.16 45.42 -27.65
C ASN A 53 -21.13 44.51 -26.41
N THR A 54 -20.41 43.41 -26.44
CA THR A 54 -20.41 42.41 -25.32
C THR A 54 -19.43 42.77 -24.20
N GLY A 55 -18.59 43.79 -24.35
CA GLY A 55 -17.58 44.17 -23.35
C GLY A 55 -16.36 43.24 -23.28
N ASN A 56 -16.37 42.07 -23.95
CA ASN A 56 -15.24 41.16 -24.04
C ASN A 56 -15.02 40.68 -25.48
N SER A 57 -13.79 40.31 -25.82
CA SER A 57 -13.47 39.90 -27.19
C SER A 57 -12.31 38.92 -27.20
N ARG A 58 -12.16 38.20 -28.33
CA ARG A 58 -11.02 37.31 -28.57
C ARG A 58 -9.71 38.12 -28.57
N ASN A 59 -8.68 37.60 -27.87
CA ASN A 59 -7.36 38.22 -27.73
C ASN A 59 -6.22 37.30 -28.15
N GLY A 60 -6.32 36.69 -29.33
CA GLY A 60 -5.31 35.78 -29.84
C GLY A 60 -5.24 34.45 -29.09
N SER A 61 -4.10 33.81 -29.20
CA SER A 61 -3.77 32.55 -28.52
C SER A 61 -2.30 32.52 -28.10
N TYR A 62 -1.95 31.65 -27.20
CA TYR A 62 -0.54 31.31 -26.89
C TYR A 62 -0.30 29.83 -27.15
N ASP A 63 0.94 29.49 -27.52
CA ASP A 63 1.32 28.15 -27.80
C ASP A 63 1.63 27.38 -26.51
N ARG A 64 1.17 26.14 -26.42
CA ARG A 64 1.43 25.23 -25.33
C ARG A 64 1.69 23.85 -25.88
N THR A 65 2.78 23.21 -25.44
CA THR A 65 3.07 21.81 -25.77
C THR A 65 2.56 20.90 -24.67
N VAL A 66 1.83 19.86 -25.06
CA VAL A 66 1.32 18.80 -24.16
C VAL A 66 1.81 17.46 -24.65
N LYS A 67 2.42 16.68 -23.77
CA LYS A 67 2.90 15.32 -24.07
C LYS A 67 1.76 14.31 -23.93
N THR A 68 1.58 13.47 -24.95
CA THR A 68 0.59 12.39 -24.97
C THR A 68 1.24 11.07 -25.36
N GLU A 69 0.50 9.97 -25.27
CA GLU A 69 0.94 8.66 -25.75
C GLU A 69 1.25 8.60 -27.26
N TYR A 70 0.69 9.53 -28.06
CA TYR A 70 0.92 9.64 -29.51
C TYR A 70 2.05 10.61 -29.89
N GLY A 71 2.64 11.31 -28.90
CA GLY A 71 3.65 12.33 -29.15
C GLY A 71 3.30 13.69 -28.56
N GLU A 72 4.11 14.70 -28.90
CA GLU A 72 3.89 16.07 -28.45
C GLU A 72 2.81 16.76 -29.30
N LEU A 73 1.78 17.30 -28.64
CA LEU A 73 0.75 18.15 -29.25
C LEU A 73 1.12 19.60 -29.10
N HIS A 74 1.04 20.35 -30.20
CA HIS A 74 1.21 21.81 -30.19
C HIS A 74 -0.15 22.47 -30.18
N LEU A 75 -0.55 22.93 -29.00
CA LEU A 75 -1.87 23.50 -28.77
C LEU A 75 -1.84 25.00 -28.77
N GLN A 76 -2.80 25.60 -29.46
CA GLN A 76 -3.05 27.05 -29.50
C GLN A 76 -4.15 27.40 -28.49
N ILE A 77 -3.74 27.76 -27.27
CA ILE A 77 -4.69 28.11 -26.21
C ILE A 77 -5.28 29.52 -26.45
N PRO A 78 -6.57 29.61 -26.75
CA PRO A 78 -7.18 30.90 -27.04
C PRO A 78 -7.34 31.74 -25.77
N ARG A 79 -7.37 33.07 -25.92
CA ARG A 79 -7.56 34.03 -24.83
C ARG A 79 -8.65 35.00 -25.18
N ASP A 80 -9.37 35.46 -24.18
CA ASP A 80 -10.23 36.61 -24.20
C ASP A 80 -9.48 37.89 -23.76
N ARG A 81 -10.07 39.05 -24.00
CA ARG A 81 -9.44 40.33 -23.70
C ARG A 81 -9.42 40.65 -22.20
N ASN A 82 -10.42 40.19 -21.47
CA ASN A 82 -10.55 40.43 -20.04
C ASN A 82 -9.77 39.41 -19.18
N GLY A 83 -9.29 38.30 -19.77
CA GLY A 83 -8.59 37.24 -19.03
C GLY A 83 -9.49 36.39 -18.14
N GLU A 84 -10.79 36.39 -18.42
CA GLU A 84 -11.81 35.64 -17.64
C GLU A 84 -12.02 34.21 -18.15
N PHE A 85 -11.70 33.95 -19.43
CA PHE A 85 -11.83 32.64 -20.04
C PHE A 85 -10.83 31.65 -19.46
N LYS A 86 -11.33 30.52 -18.93
CA LYS A 86 -10.54 29.41 -18.50
C LYS A 86 -10.96 28.13 -19.25
N GLN A 87 -10.11 27.68 -20.16
CA GLN A 87 -10.37 26.45 -20.91
C GLN A 87 -10.48 25.26 -19.96
N GLN A 88 -11.40 24.34 -20.25
CA GLN A 88 -11.61 23.10 -19.49
C GLN A 88 -11.05 21.88 -20.20
N THR A 89 -10.96 21.92 -21.54
CA THR A 89 -10.44 20.82 -22.36
C THR A 89 -9.01 20.43 -22.01
N VAL A 90 -8.15 21.41 -21.66
CA VAL A 90 -6.76 21.17 -21.27
C VAL A 90 -6.52 21.82 -19.93
N PRO A 91 -6.44 21.08 -18.82
CA PRO A 91 -6.24 21.64 -17.49
C PRO A 91 -5.02 22.54 -17.40
N ALA A 92 -5.16 23.67 -16.69
CA ALA A 92 -4.05 24.56 -16.42
C ALA A 92 -2.93 23.80 -15.70
N TYR A 93 -1.66 24.01 -16.10
CA TYR A 93 -0.46 23.43 -15.51
C TYR A 93 -0.21 21.93 -15.76
N ARG A 94 -1.06 21.17 -16.46
CA ARG A 94 -0.74 19.78 -16.85
C ARG A 94 0.03 19.77 -18.16
N ARG A 95 1.23 19.18 -18.13
CA ARG A 95 2.11 18.99 -19.31
C ARG A 95 2.15 17.54 -19.80
N THR A 96 1.47 16.64 -19.08
CA THR A 96 1.49 15.20 -19.32
C THR A 96 0.07 14.65 -19.32
N ASN A 97 -0.19 13.60 -20.08
CA ASN A 97 -1.47 12.88 -20.06
C ASN A 97 -1.58 12.10 -18.73
N ASP A 98 -2.78 12.10 -18.13
CA ASP A 98 -3.08 11.37 -16.89
C ASP A 98 -2.70 9.88 -16.99
N THR A 99 -2.97 9.24 -18.13
CA THR A 99 -2.62 7.83 -18.37
C THR A 99 -1.12 7.57 -18.29
N LEU A 100 -0.29 8.50 -18.73
CA LEU A 100 1.17 8.36 -18.67
C LEU A 100 1.69 8.57 -17.24
N GLU A 101 1.14 9.53 -16.51
CA GLU A 101 1.47 9.72 -15.09
C GLU A 101 1.05 8.49 -14.27
N GLU A 102 -0.15 7.96 -14.49
CA GLU A 102 -0.62 6.72 -13.86
C GLU A 102 0.30 5.53 -14.17
N THR A 103 0.80 5.43 -15.42
CA THR A 103 1.77 4.40 -15.81
C THR A 103 3.08 4.54 -15.06
N VAL A 104 3.65 5.76 -14.98
CA VAL A 104 4.86 6.04 -14.19
C VAL A 104 4.65 5.65 -12.72
N ILE A 105 3.53 6.05 -12.15
CA ILE A 105 3.13 5.74 -10.78
C ILE A 105 3.05 4.21 -10.58
N HIS A 106 2.40 3.51 -11.48
CA HIS A 106 2.26 2.05 -11.41
C HIS A 106 3.61 1.34 -11.48
N LEU A 107 4.49 1.74 -12.37
CA LEU A 107 5.84 1.17 -12.52
C LEU A 107 6.69 1.44 -11.26
N PHE A 108 6.60 2.66 -10.69
CA PHE A 108 7.26 3.00 -9.43
C PHE A 108 6.79 2.12 -8.27
N ARG A 109 5.47 1.89 -8.15
CA ARG A 109 4.86 0.99 -7.15
C ARG A 109 5.35 -0.47 -7.31
N LYS A 110 5.72 -0.88 -8.51
CA LYS A 110 6.31 -2.22 -8.78
C LYS A 110 7.81 -2.30 -8.49
N GLY A 111 8.41 -1.24 -7.97
CA GLY A 111 9.81 -1.21 -7.58
C GLY A 111 10.78 -0.92 -8.72
N ILE A 112 10.29 -0.46 -9.87
CA ILE A 112 11.15 -0.05 -10.99
C ILE A 112 11.79 1.30 -10.63
N THR A 113 13.07 1.47 -10.96
CA THR A 113 13.80 2.71 -10.67
C THR A 113 13.34 3.85 -11.57
N MET A 114 13.58 5.10 -11.16
CA MET A 114 13.22 6.27 -11.97
C MET A 114 13.93 6.26 -13.33
N SER A 115 15.16 5.80 -13.39
CA SER A 115 15.95 5.71 -14.63
C SER A 115 15.33 4.67 -15.59
N GLU A 116 15.02 3.48 -15.08
CA GLU A 116 14.38 2.43 -15.89
C GLU A 116 13.00 2.85 -16.38
N ILE A 117 12.23 3.58 -15.56
CA ILE A 117 10.92 4.12 -15.98
C ILE A 117 11.11 5.15 -17.09
N ALA A 118 12.08 6.06 -16.97
CA ALA A 118 12.40 7.03 -18.02
C ALA A 118 12.77 6.34 -19.33
N ASP A 119 13.63 5.32 -19.29
CA ASP A 119 14.03 4.53 -20.46
C ASP A 119 12.85 3.77 -21.10
N LEU A 120 11.97 3.22 -20.27
CA LEU A 120 10.77 2.53 -20.76
C LEU A 120 9.81 3.50 -21.47
N ILE A 121 9.55 4.66 -20.86
CA ILE A 121 8.67 5.68 -21.43
C ILE A 121 9.25 6.21 -22.75
N GLU A 122 10.57 6.43 -22.82
CA GLU A 122 11.23 6.87 -24.04
C GLU A 122 11.07 5.82 -25.17
N LYS A 123 11.27 4.55 -24.85
CA LYS A 123 11.11 3.45 -25.83
C LYS A 123 9.67 3.23 -26.29
N MET A 124 8.70 3.42 -25.39
CA MET A 124 7.29 3.16 -25.69
C MET A 124 6.60 4.34 -26.40
N TYR A 125 6.96 5.57 -26.04
CA TYR A 125 6.23 6.77 -26.43
C TYR A 125 7.11 7.81 -27.15
N GLY A 126 8.41 7.53 -27.36
CA GLY A 126 9.32 8.46 -28.00
C GLY A 126 9.62 9.75 -27.23
N HIS A 127 9.26 9.80 -25.93
CA HIS A 127 9.46 10.97 -25.08
C HIS A 127 10.65 10.79 -24.18
N HIS A 128 11.58 11.75 -24.21
CA HIS A 128 12.68 11.77 -23.26
C HIS A 128 12.23 12.38 -21.92
N TYR A 129 12.26 11.56 -20.88
CA TYR A 129 12.01 11.96 -19.50
C TYR A 129 13.31 11.86 -18.70
N THR A 130 13.73 12.99 -18.15
CA THR A 130 14.89 12.96 -17.25
C THR A 130 14.51 12.26 -15.93
N PRO A 131 15.43 11.61 -15.22
CA PRO A 131 15.19 11.07 -13.88
C PRO A 131 14.61 12.12 -12.93
N GLN A 132 14.97 13.39 -13.12
CA GLN A 132 14.41 14.50 -12.34
C GLN A 132 12.92 14.73 -12.64
N THR A 133 12.49 14.63 -13.88
CA THR A 133 11.07 14.73 -14.25
C THR A 133 10.29 13.58 -13.63
N MET A 134 10.81 12.35 -13.68
CA MET A 134 10.21 11.19 -13.04
C MET A 134 10.12 11.36 -11.52
N SER A 135 11.18 11.88 -10.90
CA SER A 135 11.19 12.21 -9.47
C SER A 135 10.13 13.26 -9.11
N ASN A 136 9.91 14.25 -9.97
CA ASN A 136 8.89 15.27 -9.74
C ASN A 136 7.47 14.69 -9.81
N ILE A 137 7.20 13.78 -10.75
CA ILE A 137 5.93 13.06 -10.82
C ILE A 137 5.69 12.27 -9.51
N THR A 138 6.71 11.59 -9.02
CA THR A 138 6.60 10.81 -7.78
C THR A 138 6.59 11.67 -6.50
N LYS A 139 6.93 12.95 -6.57
CA LYS A 139 6.79 13.88 -5.42
C LYS A 139 5.33 14.14 -5.03
N SER A 140 4.38 13.99 -5.96
CA SER A 140 2.94 14.06 -5.64
C SER A 140 2.55 13.05 -4.55
N PHE A 141 3.29 11.95 -4.43
CA PHE A 141 3.13 10.99 -3.33
C PHE A 141 3.54 11.51 -1.94
N THR A 142 4.23 12.64 -1.84
CA THR A 142 4.56 13.22 -0.52
C THR A 142 3.29 13.65 0.22
N GLU A 143 2.31 14.15 -0.52
CA GLU A 143 0.98 14.45 0.04
C GLU A 143 0.25 13.17 0.47
N GLU A 144 0.34 12.09 -0.31
CA GLU A 144 -0.22 10.78 0.06
C GLU A 144 0.46 10.21 1.31
N VAL A 145 1.79 10.37 1.46
CA VAL A 145 2.51 9.97 2.68
C VAL A 145 1.99 10.73 3.90
N THR A 146 1.84 12.05 3.77
CA THR A 146 1.30 12.89 4.85
C THR A 146 -0.14 12.47 5.18
N ALA A 147 -1.00 12.33 4.17
CA ALA A 147 -2.38 11.91 4.35
C ALA A 147 -2.48 10.53 5.01
N PHE A 148 -1.62 9.56 4.63
CA PHE A 148 -1.58 8.25 5.26
C PHE A 148 -1.23 8.34 6.76
N LYS A 149 -0.24 9.16 7.12
CA LYS A 149 0.22 9.32 8.51
C LYS A 149 -0.81 9.98 9.42
N VAL A 150 -1.66 10.88 8.89
CA VAL A 150 -2.63 11.65 9.71
C VAL A 150 -4.08 11.16 9.56
N ARG A 151 -4.36 10.19 8.69
CA ARG A 151 -5.72 9.71 8.47
C ARG A 151 -6.33 9.13 9.74
N GLU A 152 -7.59 9.42 9.99
CA GLU A 152 -8.35 8.77 11.06
C GLU A 152 -8.42 7.25 10.82
N LEU A 153 -8.33 6.50 11.90
CA LEU A 153 -8.51 5.06 11.92
C LEU A 153 -9.90 4.72 12.46
N HIS A 154 -10.39 3.55 12.13
CA HIS A 154 -11.56 3.02 12.81
C HIS A 154 -11.26 2.86 14.30
N ASP A 155 -12.27 3.04 15.13
CA ASP A 155 -12.15 2.96 16.58
C ASP A 155 -12.02 1.52 17.10
N ARG A 156 -12.32 0.50 16.27
CA ARG A 156 -12.38 -0.92 16.66
C ARG A 156 -11.75 -1.86 15.63
N TYR A 157 -10.87 -2.77 16.10
CA TYR A 157 -10.29 -3.85 15.31
C TYR A 157 -10.36 -5.18 16.06
N ALA A 158 -10.67 -6.26 15.32
CA ALA A 158 -10.67 -7.62 15.87
C ALA A 158 -9.25 -8.14 16.06
N ALA A 159 -8.34 -7.85 15.14
CA ALA A 159 -6.95 -8.30 15.22
C ALA A 159 -5.99 -7.27 14.62
N ILE A 160 -4.82 -7.08 15.26
CA ILE A 160 -3.72 -6.29 14.72
C ILE A 160 -2.46 -7.16 14.67
N TYR A 161 -1.89 -7.27 13.50
CA TYR A 161 -0.62 -7.96 13.23
C TYR A 161 0.51 -6.94 13.23
N MET A 162 1.57 -7.24 13.95
CA MET A 162 2.76 -6.39 14.05
C MET A 162 4.00 -7.23 13.72
N ASP A 163 4.76 -6.80 12.73
CA ASP A 163 5.99 -7.49 12.28
C ASP A 163 6.93 -6.48 11.63
N ALA A 164 8.24 -6.74 11.72
CA ALA A 164 9.24 -5.92 11.10
C ALA A 164 9.91 -6.61 9.91
N THR A 165 10.29 -5.81 8.92
CA THR A 165 11.03 -6.28 7.76
C THR A 165 12.22 -5.36 7.50
N TYR A 166 13.27 -5.87 6.83
CA TYR A 166 14.50 -5.12 6.63
C TYR A 166 14.70 -4.77 5.16
N ILE A 167 14.96 -3.48 4.88
CA ILE A 167 15.16 -2.94 3.54
C ILE A 167 16.41 -2.06 3.52
N PRO A 168 17.29 -2.16 2.48
CA PRO A 168 18.48 -1.31 2.35
C PRO A 168 18.11 0.16 2.16
N LEU A 169 18.62 1.03 3.02
CA LEU A 169 18.48 2.48 2.96
C LEU A 169 19.85 3.14 3.06
N LYS A 170 20.09 4.13 2.22
CA LYS A 170 21.29 4.98 2.27
C LYS A 170 21.02 6.18 3.18
N ARG A 171 21.73 6.22 4.31
CA ARG A 171 21.88 7.42 5.13
C ARG A 171 23.28 7.98 4.92
N LYS A 172 24.18 7.89 5.89
CA LYS A 172 25.63 8.13 5.68
C LYS A 172 26.30 6.96 4.94
N THR A 173 25.91 5.75 5.30
CA THR A 173 26.28 4.49 4.65
C THR A 173 25.02 3.72 4.30
N VAL A 174 25.14 2.70 3.45
CA VAL A 174 24.03 1.79 3.13
C VAL A 174 23.92 0.75 4.23
N ALA A 175 22.78 0.71 4.90
CA ALA A 175 22.44 -0.27 5.91
C ALA A 175 21.03 -0.83 5.70
N LYS A 176 20.77 -2.00 6.25
CA LYS A 176 19.40 -2.53 6.31
C LYS A 176 18.70 -1.88 7.49
N GLU A 177 17.66 -1.11 7.19
CA GLU A 177 16.79 -0.50 8.20
C GLU A 177 15.58 -1.39 8.46
N ALA A 178 15.14 -1.43 9.71
CA ALA A 178 13.92 -2.14 10.10
C ALA A 178 12.70 -1.29 9.75
N ILE A 179 11.79 -1.88 9.00
CA ILE A 179 10.49 -1.30 8.67
C ILE A 179 9.45 -2.01 9.54
N HIS A 180 8.98 -1.33 10.55
CA HIS A 180 7.92 -1.79 11.44
C HIS A 180 6.58 -1.53 10.79
N ILE A 181 5.69 -2.52 10.73
CA ILE A 181 4.40 -2.41 10.05
C ILE A 181 3.31 -2.98 10.96
N ALA A 182 2.20 -2.26 11.07
CA ALA A 182 0.97 -2.71 11.72
C ALA A 182 -0.15 -2.88 10.70
N VAL A 183 -0.78 -4.06 10.65
CA VAL A 183 -1.91 -4.40 9.77
C VAL A 183 -3.10 -4.79 10.62
N GLY A 184 -4.22 -4.11 10.46
CA GLY A 184 -5.46 -4.37 11.18
C GLY A 184 -6.47 -5.18 10.36
N ILE A 185 -7.26 -6.01 11.05
CA ILE A 185 -8.47 -6.64 10.52
C ILE A 185 -9.64 -6.19 11.39
N ARG A 186 -10.67 -5.65 10.76
CA ARG A 186 -11.92 -5.29 11.41
C ARG A 186 -12.82 -6.52 11.63
N PRO A 187 -13.87 -6.44 12.46
CA PRO A 187 -14.80 -7.54 12.68
C PRO A 187 -15.44 -8.07 11.38
N ASP A 188 -15.74 -7.20 10.41
CA ASP A 188 -16.26 -7.56 9.08
C ASP A 188 -15.27 -8.31 8.20
N GLY A 189 -13.99 -8.42 8.65
CA GLY A 189 -12.88 -9.05 7.94
C GLY A 189 -12.18 -8.15 6.94
N SER A 190 -12.56 -6.90 6.79
CA SER A 190 -11.81 -5.92 6.00
C SER A 190 -10.45 -5.66 6.65
N LYS A 191 -9.41 -5.51 5.85
CA LYS A 191 -8.04 -5.36 6.34
C LYS A 191 -7.32 -4.22 5.68
N GLU A 192 -6.48 -3.56 6.47
CA GLU A 192 -5.70 -2.43 6.02
C GLU A 192 -4.38 -2.30 6.79
N VAL A 193 -3.39 -1.68 6.15
CA VAL A 193 -2.17 -1.24 6.82
C VAL A 193 -2.49 0.00 7.63
N LEU A 194 -2.20 -0.01 8.94
CA LEU A 194 -2.57 1.05 9.86
C LEU A 194 -1.48 2.08 10.05
N SER A 195 -0.26 1.61 10.33
CA SER A 195 0.89 2.45 10.64
C SER A 195 2.20 1.76 10.27
N TYR A 196 3.27 2.54 10.18
CA TYR A 196 4.63 2.07 9.97
C TYR A 196 5.65 3.01 10.60
N ALA A 197 6.84 2.48 10.86
CA ALA A 197 8.01 3.27 11.24
C ALA A 197 9.28 2.71 10.61
N ILE A 198 10.24 3.59 10.29
CA ILE A 198 11.55 3.25 9.76
C ILE A 198 12.60 3.52 10.83
N ALA A 199 13.35 2.51 11.22
CA ALA A 199 14.38 2.64 12.25
C ALA A 199 15.60 1.77 11.94
N PRO A 200 16.80 2.11 12.44
CA PRO A 200 18.01 1.32 12.20
C PRO A 200 17.89 -0.14 12.65
N THR A 201 17.16 -0.38 13.71
CA THR A 201 16.96 -1.72 14.28
C THR A 201 15.54 -1.85 14.80
N GLU A 202 15.07 -3.08 14.93
CA GLU A 202 13.83 -3.36 15.63
C GLU A 202 13.99 -3.11 17.13
N SER A 203 13.08 -2.31 17.70
CA SER A 203 13.08 -1.98 19.12
C SER A 203 11.68 -1.81 19.67
N ILE A 204 11.54 -2.03 20.98
CA ILE A 204 10.26 -1.86 21.67
C ILE A 204 9.80 -0.40 21.67
N THR A 205 10.73 0.56 21.74
CA THR A 205 10.41 1.99 21.72
C THR A 205 9.69 2.39 20.44
N ILE A 206 10.14 1.90 19.30
CA ILE A 206 9.48 2.17 18.00
C ILE A 206 8.07 1.55 17.97
N TRP A 207 7.89 0.38 18.56
CA TRP A 207 6.56 -0.21 18.69
C TRP A 207 5.64 0.57 19.62
N GLU A 208 6.18 1.13 20.72
CA GLU A 208 5.44 2.04 21.59
C GLU A 208 5.01 3.32 20.87
N GLU A 209 5.87 3.89 20.01
CA GLU A 209 5.52 5.04 19.16
C GLU A 209 4.39 4.69 18.19
N ILE A 210 4.43 3.50 17.56
CA ILE A 210 3.35 3.02 16.69
C ILE A 210 2.05 2.85 17.48
N LEU A 211 2.09 2.23 18.66
CA LEU A 211 0.90 2.05 19.49
C LEU A 211 0.27 3.38 19.91
N LEU A 212 1.10 4.38 20.23
CA LEU A 212 0.64 5.75 20.52
C LEU A 212 0.01 6.40 19.29
N ASP A 213 0.67 6.34 18.11
CA ASP A 213 0.14 6.85 16.83
C ASP A 213 -1.25 6.27 16.52
N LEU A 214 -1.41 4.97 16.74
CA LEU A 214 -2.71 4.32 16.54
C LEU A 214 -3.81 4.91 17.45
N GLN A 215 -3.50 5.18 18.72
CA GLN A 215 -4.44 5.80 19.66
C GLN A 215 -4.77 7.25 19.28
N GLU A 216 -3.77 8.04 18.97
CA GLU A 216 -3.92 9.45 18.57
C GLU A 216 -4.78 9.58 17.30
N ARG A 217 -4.70 8.61 16.41
CA ARG A 217 -5.50 8.54 15.17
C ARG A 217 -6.86 7.87 15.32
N GLY A 218 -7.32 7.66 16.56
CA GLY A 218 -8.70 7.28 16.87
C GLY A 218 -8.94 5.81 17.19
N LEU A 219 -7.93 4.94 17.16
CA LEU A 219 -8.08 3.52 17.51
C LEU A 219 -8.25 3.35 19.03
N LYS A 220 -9.41 2.86 19.47
CA LYS A 220 -9.75 2.73 20.89
C LYS A 220 -9.75 1.29 21.40
N ASN A 221 -10.29 0.37 20.60
CA ASN A 221 -10.56 -1.00 21.02
C ASN A 221 -9.95 -2.02 20.06
N VAL A 222 -9.15 -2.93 20.61
CA VAL A 222 -8.53 -4.03 19.89
C VAL A 222 -8.76 -5.31 20.69
N LEU A 223 -9.24 -6.39 20.06
CA LEU A 223 -9.40 -7.66 20.75
C LEU A 223 -8.08 -8.42 20.87
N LEU A 224 -7.25 -8.41 19.82
CA LEU A 224 -6.06 -9.24 19.76
C LEU A 224 -4.90 -8.56 19.04
N PHE A 225 -3.73 -8.53 19.66
CA PHE A 225 -2.46 -8.25 18.99
C PHE A 225 -1.70 -9.56 18.73
N ILE A 226 -1.12 -9.68 17.53
CA ILE A 226 -0.37 -10.87 17.10
C ILE A 226 1.01 -10.44 16.64
N THR A 227 2.06 -10.94 17.31
CA THR A 227 3.45 -10.59 17.00
C THR A 227 4.36 -11.83 17.06
N ASP A 228 5.62 -11.65 16.66
CA ASP A 228 6.67 -12.68 16.77
C ASP A 228 7.22 -12.89 18.18
N GLY A 229 6.82 -12.03 19.14
CA GLY A 229 7.19 -12.15 20.55
C GLY A 229 8.48 -11.43 20.93
N LEU A 230 8.74 -10.25 20.34
CA LEU A 230 9.80 -9.38 20.80
C LEU A 230 9.66 -9.12 22.32
N LYS A 231 10.77 -9.22 23.04
CA LYS A 231 10.78 -9.01 24.50
C LYS A 231 10.27 -7.60 24.85
N GLY A 232 9.30 -7.53 25.75
CA GLY A 232 8.67 -6.28 26.20
C GLY A 232 7.39 -5.93 25.43
N MET A 233 7.07 -6.63 24.32
CA MET A 233 5.90 -6.30 23.49
C MET A 233 4.59 -6.47 24.25
N VAL A 234 4.43 -7.52 25.03
CA VAL A 234 3.23 -7.74 25.89
C VAL A 234 3.03 -6.56 26.83
N GLY A 235 4.11 -6.12 27.52
CA GLY A 235 4.05 -4.98 28.44
C GLY A 235 3.71 -3.66 27.74
N ALA A 236 4.25 -3.42 26.54
CA ALA A 236 3.90 -2.26 25.74
C ALA A 236 2.42 -2.28 25.34
N ILE A 237 1.96 -3.39 24.77
CA ILE A 237 0.56 -3.53 24.36
C ILE A 237 -0.38 -3.34 25.56
N SER A 238 -0.11 -3.95 26.71
CA SER A 238 -0.94 -3.82 27.92
C SER A 238 -0.99 -2.38 28.46
N ARG A 239 0.05 -1.58 28.23
CA ARG A 239 0.08 -0.16 28.63
C ARG A 239 -0.84 0.70 27.76
N PHE A 240 -0.80 0.52 26.45
CA PHE A 240 -1.60 1.31 25.50
C PHE A 240 -3.01 0.75 25.30
N TYR A 241 -3.16 -0.56 25.33
CA TYR A 241 -4.42 -1.28 25.10
C TYR A 241 -4.65 -2.34 26.19
N PRO A 242 -4.96 -1.92 27.42
CA PRO A 242 -5.05 -2.84 28.58
C PRO A 242 -6.13 -3.91 28.45
N LYS A 243 -7.14 -3.69 27.59
CA LYS A 243 -8.21 -4.65 27.31
C LYS A 243 -7.89 -5.63 26.19
N ALA A 244 -6.82 -5.39 25.43
CA ALA A 244 -6.46 -6.25 24.32
C ALA A 244 -5.75 -7.51 24.80
N ARG A 245 -6.05 -8.62 24.15
CA ARG A 245 -5.31 -9.88 24.32
C ARG A 245 -4.08 -9.89 23.44
N PHE A 246 -3.14 -10.74 23.78
CA PHE A 246 -1.92 -10.95 23.02
C PHE A 246 -1.84 -12.39 22.52
N GLN A 247 -1.38 -12.60 21.30
CA GLN A 247 -1.08 -13.90 20.71
C GLN A 247 0.36 -13.95 20.24
N HIS A 248 1.12 -14.83 20.78
CA HIS A 248 2.45 -15.14 20.27
C HIS A 248 2.35 -16.00 19.01
N CYS A 249 2.98 -15.59 17.93
CA CYS A 249 2.94 -16.31 16.66
C CYS A 249 3.45 -17.75 16.80
N CYS A 250 2.57 -18.74 16.65
CA CYS A 250 2.94 -20.16 16.76
C CYS A 250 3.97 -20.58 15.72
N VAL A 251 3.98 -19.98 14.54
CA VAL A 251 4.97 -20.28 13.49
C VAL A 251 6.36 -19.80 13.89
N HIS A 252 6.48 -18.61 14.50
CA HIS A 252 7.76 -18.12 15.03
C HIS A 252 8.25 -18.96 16.21
N VAL A 253 7.35 -19.37 17.11
CA VAL A 253 7.68 -20.30 18.19
C VAL A 253 8.20 -21.64 17.63
N SER A 254 7.55 -22.19 16.60
CA SER A 254 8.01 -23.41 15.92
C SER A 254 9.41 -23.23 15.31
N ARG A 255 9.67 -22.12 14.62
CA ARG A 255 11.01 -21.79 14.07
C ARG A 255 12.06 -21.70 15.18
N ASN A 256 11.73 -21.07 16.30
CA ASN A 256 12.61 -20.94 17.45
C ASN A 256 12.92 -22.32 18.09
N ILE A 257 11.96 -23.24 18.10
CA ILE A 257 12.18 -24.64 18.53
C ILE A 257 13.19 -25.28 17.58
N VAL A 258 12.98 -25.24 16.27
CA VAL A 258 13.86 -25.84 15.26
C VAL A 258 15.32 -25.39 15.41
N HIS A 259 15.53 -24.10 15.72
CA HIS A 259 16.89 -23.56 15.91
C HIS A 259 17.58 -24.04 17.20
N LYS A 260 16.83 -24.54 18.17
CA LYS A 260 17.35 -24.95 19.49
C LYS A 260 17.46 -26.46 19.67
N VAL A 261 17.07 -27.27 18.68
CA VAL A 261 17.05 -28.74 18.75
C VAL A 261 17.95 -29.38 17.70
N CYS A 262 18.43 -30.57 17.98
CA CYS A 262 19.24 -31.36 17.06
C CYS A 262 18.46 -31.70 15.79
N VAL A 263 19.18 -31.79 14.65
CA VAL A 263 18.57 -32.03 13.34
C VAL A 263 17.69 -33.28 13.32
N LYS A 264 18.13 -34.37 13.96
CA LYS A 264 17.40 -35.62 14.03
C LYS A 264 16.02 -35.53 14.68
N ASP A 265 15.86 -34.61 15.66
CA ASP A 265 14.65 -34.51 16.48
C ASP A 265 13.70 -33.41 15.96
N ARG A 266 14.15 -32.58 14.97
CA ARG A 266 13.40 -31.42 14.47
C ARG A 266 12.02 -31.77 13.94
N LYS A 267 11.93 -32.83 13.16
CA LYS A 267 10.66 -33.22 12.55
C LYS A 267 9.67 -33.61 13.64
N GLU A 268 10.07 -34.50 14.56
CA GLU A 268 9.21 -35.06 15.59
C GLU A 268 8.70 -33.96 16.55
N ILE A 269 9.60 -33.13 17.08
CA ILE A 269 9.21 -32.06 18.00
C ILE A 269 8.32 -30.97 17.32
N CYS A 270 8.52 -30.71 16.02
CA CYS A 270 7.66 -29.81 15.24
C CYS A 270 6.29 -30.43 14.99
N ASP A 271 6.20 -31.74 14.74
CA ASP A 271 4.93 -32.43 14.56
C ASP A 271 4.16 -32.46 15.89
N ASP A 272 4.84 -32.72 17.04
CA ASP A 272 4.24 -32.63 18.38
C ASP A 272 3.71 -31.20 18.64
N PHE A 273 4.51 -30.18 18.36
CA PHE A 273 4.06 -28.75 18.52
C PHE A 273 2.94 -28.36 17.54
N LYS A 274 2.96 -28.92 16.33
CA LYS A 274 1.89 -28.70 15.36
C LYS A 274 0.55 -29.24 15.86
N ALA A 275 0.53 -30.39 16.51
CA ALA A 275 -0.69 -30.93 17.11
C ALA A 275 -1.29 -29.93 18.13
N VAL A 276 -0.46 -29.25 18.92
CA VAL A 276 -0.89 -28.25 19.91
C VAL A 276 -1.73 -27.12 19.26
N TYR A 277 -1.22 -26.47 18.22
CA TYR A 277 -1.93 -25.33 17.61
C TYR A 277 -2.94 -25.73 16.51
N GLN A 278 -3.07 -27.02 16.21
CA GLN A 278 -4.08 -27.57 15.32
C GLN A 278 -5.17 -28.36 16.05
N ALA A 279 -5.13 -28.41 17.36
CA ALA A 279 -6.14 -29.07 18.18
C ALA A 279 -7.53 -28.44 17.96
N SER A 280 -8.56 -29.21 18.24
CA SER A 280 -9.96 -28.77 18.06
C SER A 280 -10.41 -27.79 19.14
N SER A 281 -9.87 -27.95 20.38
CA SER A 281 -10.19 -27.11 21.53
C SER A 281 -8.94 -26.70 22.33
N LYS A 282 -9.11 -25.73 23.23
CA LYS A 282 -8.04 -25.27 24.14
C LYS A 282 -7.62 -26.37 25.12
N GLU A 283 -8.58 -27.20 25.55
CA GLU A 283 -8.36 -28.32 26.45
C GLU A 283 -7.50 -29.43 25.78
N GLU A 284 -7.83 -29.76 24.56
CA GLU A 284 -7.05 -30.69 23.74
C GLU A 284 -5.63 -30.18 23.45
N ALA A 285 -5.53 -28.86 23.11
CA ALA A 285 -4.25 -28.19 22.91
C ALA A 285 -3.36 -28.23 24.17
N ASN A 286 -3.94 -28.01 25.34
CA ASN A 286 -3.22 -28.12 26.62
C ASN A 286 -2.76 -29.54 26.88
N THR A 287 -3.57 -30.57 26.55
CA THR A 287 -3.20 -31.98 26.67
C THR A 287 -2.00 -32.33 25.78
N PHE A 288 -2.04 -31.90 24.51
CA PHE A 288 -0.92 -32.11 23.59
C PHE A 288 0.34 -31.37 24.03
N LEU A 289 0.20 -30.12 24.53
CA LEU A 289 1.31 -29.34 25.05
C LEU A 289 1.94 -30.03 26.28
N GLY A 290 1.12 -30.54 27.20
CA GLY A 290 1.58 -31.30 28.36
C GLY A 290 2.38 -32.56 27.96
N SER A 291 1.84 -33.37 27.05
CA SER A 291 2.51 -34.58 26.51
C SER A 291 3.83 -34.23 25.79
N MET A 292 3.86 -33.15 25.02
CA MET A 292 5.07 -32.64 24.38
C MET A 292 6.12 -32.22 25.41
N ILE A 293 5.73 -31.51 26.46
CA ILE A 293 6.63 -31.09 27.54
C ILE A 293 7.21 -32.31 28.25
N GLU A 294 6.37 -33.26 28.66
CA GLU A 294 6.82 -34.50 29.32
C GLU A 294 7.85 -35.29 28.48
N LYS A 295 7.56 -35.41 27.18
CA LYS A 295 8.43 -36.12 26.23
C LYS A 295 9.81 -35.45 26.07
N TRP A 296 9.85 -34.13 25.98
CA TRP A 296 11.04 -33.38 25.57
C TRP A 296 11.78 -32.67 26.71
N GLN A 297 11.21 -32.54 27.91
CA GLN A 297 11.80 -31.76 29.01
C GLN A 297 13.20 -32.26 29.45
N LYS A 298 13.48 -33.55 29.35
CA LYS A 298 14.80 -34.11 29.71
C LYS A 298 15.85 -33.79 28.66
N THR A 299 15.46 -33.81 27.37
CA THR A 299 16.37 -33.62 26.24
C THR A 299 16.56 -32.15 25.91
N TYR A 300 15.49 -31.37 25.98
CA TYR A 300 15.48 -29.92 25.61
C TYR A 300 14.81 -29.06 26.69
N PRO A 301 15.37 -29.01 27.92
CA PRO A 301 14.74 -28.30 29.05
C PRO A 301 14.52 -26.81 28.79
N LYS A 302 15.43 -26.14 28.05
CA LYS A 302 15.29 -24.72 27.70
C LYS A 302 14.12 -24.47 26.76
N VAL A 303 13.83 -25.40 25.84
CA VAL A 303 12.69 -25.27 24.89
C VAL A 303 11.39 -25.47 25.65
N THR A 304 11.26 -26.51 26.46
CA THR A 304 10.05 -26.78 27.23
C THR A 304 9.76 -25.70 28.27
N GLN A 305 10.77 -25.19 28.97
CA GLN A 305 10.62 -24.06 29.88
C GLN A 305 10.14 -22.77 29.17
N SER A 306 10.62 -22.56 27.94
CA SER A 306 10.14 -21.40 27.12
C SER A 306 8.67 -21.56 26.76
N LEU A 307 8.21 -22.76 26.47
CA LEU A 307 6.80 -23.05 26.17
C LEU A 307 5.91 -22.88 27.41
N ILE A 308 6.35 -23.40 28.57
CA ILE A 308 5.62 -23.28 29.84
C ILE A 308 5.44 -21.79 30.25
N LYS A 309 6.47 -20.98 30.05
CA LYS A 309 6.43 -19.57 30.38
C LYS A 309 5.61 -18.71 29.40
N ASN A 310 5.28 -19.24 28.25
CA ASN A 310 4.54 -18.50 27.20
C ASN A 310 3.03 -18.65 27.42
N GLN A 311 2.48 -17.80 28.27
CA GLN A 311 1.05 -17.81 28.62
C GLN A 311 0.17 -17.43 27.41
N ASP A 312 0.72 -16.66 26.47
CA ASP A 312 -0.01 -16.13 25.32
C ASP A 312 0.06 -17.02 24.06
N LEU A 313 0.50 -18.27 24.24
CA LEU A 313 0.66 -19.22 23.13
C LEU A 313 -0.67 -19.70 22.54
N LEU A 314 -1.67 -19.88 23.41
CA LEU A 314 -2.96 -20.48 23.09
C LEU A 314 -4.13 -19.51 23.18
N THR A 315 -3.86 -18.22 23.22
CA THR A 315 -4.90 -17.16 23.32
C THR A 315 -5.87 -17.20 22.15
N PHE A 316 -5.42 -17.58 20.96
CA PHE A 316 -6.27 -17.67 19.75
C PHE A 316 -7.44 -18.67 19.91
N TYR A 317 -7.37 -19.64 20.83
CA TYR A 317 -8.49 -20.55 21.12
C TYR A 317 -9.69 -19.86 21.78
N GLU A 318 -9.50 -18.69 22.36
CA GLU A 318 -10.56 -17.88 22.98
C GLU A 318 -11.42 -17.17 21.95
N PHE A 319 -11.06 -17.27 20.68
CA PHE A 319 -11.76 -16.65 19.55
C PHE A 319 -12.58 -17.65 18.75
N PRO A 320 -13.56 -17.19 17.96
CA PRO A 320 -14.40 -18.04 17.13
C PRO A 320 -13.59 -19.00 16.26
N PRO A 321 -13.98 -20.28 16.16
CA PRO A 321 -13.22 -21.30 15.44
C PRO A 321 -12.88 -20.91 13.98
N GLY A 322 -13.79 -20.19 13.31
CA GLY A 322 -13.62 -19.77 11.92
C GLY A 322 -12.39 -18.92 11.66
N ILE A 323 -11.94 -18.12 12.64
CA ILE A 323 -10.81 -17.20 12.49
C ILE A 323 -9.51 -17.72 13.10
N ARG A 324 -9.54 -18.76 13.96
CA ARG A 324 -8.36 -19.27 14.69
C ARG A 324 -7.18 -19.53 13.78
N ARG A 325 -7.44 -20.12 12.61
CA ARG A 325 -6.41 -20.41 11.61
C ARG A 325 -5.72 -19.19 11.05
N SER A 326 -6.38 -18.03 11.07
CA SER A 326 -5.81 -16.77 10.63
C SER A 326 -4.99 -16.09 11.73
N ILE A 327 -5.40 -16.20 13.00
CA ILE A 327 -4.86 -15.40 14.10
C ILE A 327 -3.79 -16.11 14.96
N TYR A 328 -3.55 -17.43 14.80
CA TYR A 328 -2.48 -18.10 15.55
C TYR A 328 -1.07 -17.77 15.01
N SER A 329 -0.95 -17.08 13.89
CA SER A 329 0.33 -16.78 13.25
C SER A 329 0.35 -15.41 12.58
N THR A 330 1.55 -14.88 12.37
CA THR A 330 1.81 -13.64 11.61
C THR A 330 1.88 -13.85 10.08
N ASN A 331 1.43 -14.99 9.56
CA ASN A 331 1.53 -15.32 8.13
C ASN A 331 0.91 -14.24 7.21
N LEU A 332 -0.14 -13.55 7.66
CA LEU A 332 -0.77 -12.47 6.90
C LEU A 332 0.24 -11.36 6.63
N ILE A 333 0.83 -10.82 7.68
CA ILE A 333 1.79 -9.70 7.57
C ILE A 333 3.12 -10.18 6.98
N GLU A 334 3.57 -11.40 7.26
CA GLU A 334 4.76 -11.98 6.62
C GLU A 334 4.60 -12.05 5.08
N SER A 335 3.42 -12.44 4.60
CA SER A 335 3.12 -12.47 3.16
C SER A 335 3.19 -11.08 2.54
N PHE A 336 2.67 -10.08 3.25
CA PHE A 336 2.75 -8.68 2.84
C PHE A 336 4.21 -8.17 2.84
N ASN A 337 4.96 -8.45 3.90
CA ASN A 337 6.38 -8.11 4.01
C ASN A 337 7.23 -8.76 2.90
N LYS A 338 6.92 -10.00 2.51
CA LYS A 338 7.54 -10.66 1.34
C LYS A 338 7.27 -9.93 0.03
N GLN A 339 6.05 -9.41 -0.14
CA GLN A 339 5.70 -8.61 -1.32
C GLN A 339 6.47 -7.29 -1.36
N ILE A 340 6.55 -6.58 -0.23
CA ILE A 340 7.34 -5.34 -0.11
C ILE A 340 8.82 -5.64 -0.43
N LYS A 341 9.40 -6.67 0.15
CA LYS A 341 10.80 -7.10 -0.13
C LYS A 341 11.01 -7.42 -1.62
N LYS A 342 10.08 -8.13 -2.25
CA LYS A 342 10.18 -8.47 -3.67
C LYS A 342 10.28 -7.24 -4.56
N TYR A 343 9.52 -6.19 -4.25
CA TYR A 343 9.54 -4.95 -5.03
C TYR A 343 10.71 -4.04 -4.64
N SER A 344 11.06 -3.94 -3.36
CA SER A 344 12.21 -3.15 -2.91
C SER A 344 13.55 -3.73 -3.38
N HIS A 345 13.65 -5.06 -3.51
CA HIS A 345 14.89 -5.72 -3.97
C HIS A 345 15.31 -5.27 -5.39
N ARG A 346 14.36 -4.88 -6.24
CA ARG A 346 14.65 -4.36 -7.58
C ARG A 346 15.35 -2.99 -7.55
N LYS A 347 15.20 -2.25 -6.46
CA LYS A 347 15.82 -0.93 -6.28
C LYS A 347 17.22 -1.02 -5.65
N GLU A 348 17.71 -2.25 -5.33
CA GLU A 348 18.94 -2.49 -4.58
C GLU A 348 18.96 -1.76 -3.24
N GLN A 349 18.80 -0.43 -3.26
CA GLN A 349 18.74 0.44 -2.09
C GLN A 349 17.90 1.70 -2.35
N PHE A 350 17.36 2.29 -1.29
CA PHE A 350 16.75 3.61 -1.35
C PHE A 350 17.78 4.70 -1.04
N GLN A 351 17.77 5.80 -1.80
CA GLN A 351 18.75 6.88 -1.68
C GLN A 351 18.52 7.77 -0.45
N ASN A 352 17.29 7.82 0.06
CA ASN A 352 16.91 8.55 1.26
C ASN A 352 15.59 7.99 1.83
N GLU A 353 15.27 8.40 3.06
CA GLU A 353 14.07 7.96 3.78
C GLU A 353 12.78 8.38 3.06
N GLU A 354 12.71 9.60 2.56
CA GLU A 354 11.56 10.11 1.81
C GLU A 354 11.22 9.24 0.58
N SER A 355 12.22 8.80 -0.18
CA SER A 355 12.02 7.88 -1.31
C SER A 355 11.51 6.51 -0.85
N MET A 356 11.98 6.02 0.30
CA MET A 356 11.49 4.78 0.90
C MET A 356 10.05 4.94 1.38
N GLU A 357 9.70 6.03 2.07
CA GLU A 357 8.35 6.30 2.54
C GLU A 357 7.34 6.36 1.38
N ARG A 358 7.65 7.08 0.30
CA ARG A 358 6.81 7.11 -0.90
C ARG A 358 6.55 5.71 -1.47
N PHE A 359 7.59 4.88 -1.54
CA PHE A 359 7.44 3.50 -2.01
C PHE A 359 6.58 2.66 -1.04
N LEU A 360 6.80 2.78 0.26
CA LEU A 360 6.05 2.04 1.28
C LEU A 360 4.58 2.43 1.27
N VAL A 361 4.26 3.72 1.37
CA VAL A 361 2.87 4.21 1.41
C VAL A 361 2.13 3.87 0.13
N SER A 362 2.76 4.00 -1.04
CA SER A 362 2.13 3.58 -2.29
C SER A 362 1.87 2.07 -2.36
N SER A 363 2.71 1.25 -1.70
CA SER A 363 2.50 -0.19 -1.56
C SER A 363 1.37 -0.50 -0.58
N PHE A 364 1.26 0.28 0.51
CA PHE A 364 0.18 0.17 1.50
C PHE A 364 -1.17 0.53 0.90
N ASP A 365 -1.24 1.62 0.14
CA ASP A 365 -2.45 2.03 -0.58
C ASP A 365 -2.90 0.94 -1.57
N THR A 366 -1.97 0.41 -2.38
CA THR A 366 -2.26 -0.71 -3.28
C THR A 366 -2.80 -1.94 -2.52
N TYR A 367 -2.26 -2.23 -1.32
CA TYR A 367 -2.75 -3.32 -0.49
C TYR A 367 -4.14 -3.02 0.05
N ASN A 368 -4.37 -1.83 0.61
CA ASN A 368 -5.64 -1.42 1.17
C ASN A 368 -6.75 -1.46 0.11
N GLN A 369 -6.51 -0.88 -1.07
CA GLN A 369 -7.46 -0.89 -2.19
C GLN A 369 -7.76 -2.30 -2.69
N LYS A 370 -6.74 -3.17 -2.79
CA LYS A 370 -6.92 -4.58 -3.20
C LYS A 370 -7.89 -5.33 -2.29
N PHE A 371 -7.91 -4.99 -1.02
CA PHE A 371 -8.74 -5.66 -0.02
C PHE A 371 -9.98 -4.87 0.40
N LEU A 372 -10.20 -3.71 -0.20
CA LEU A 372 -11.43 -2.95 -0.03
C LEU A 372 -12.64 -3.79 -0.48
N GLY A 373 -13.64 -3.92 0.39
CA GLY A 373 -14.83 -4.72 0.15
C GLY A 373 -14.60 -6.25 0.15
N ARG A 374 -13.43 -6.72 0.60
CA ARG A 374 -13.14 -8.16 0.72
C ARG A 374 -12.95 -8.55 2.18
N SER A 375 -13.77 -9.48 2.64
CA SER A 375 -13.62 -10.06 3.98
C SER A 375 -12.50 -11.08 4.02
N HIS A 376 -11.68 -11.05 5.09
CA HIS A 376 -10.71 -12.09 5.39
C HIS A 376 -11.41 -13.37 5.82
N LYS A 377 -10.84 -14.53 5.40
CA LYS A 377 -11.46 -15.84 5.60
C LYS A 377 -11.86 -16.09 7.06
N GLY A 378 -13.13 -16.42 7.26
CA GLY A 378 -13.72 -16.77 8.54
C GLY A 378 -14.26 -15.56 9.34
N PHE A 379 -13.84 -14.33 9.05
CA PHE A 379 -14.24 -13.15 9.81
C PHE A 379 -15.71 -12.77 9.56
N GLN A 380 -16.17 -12.81 8.32
CA GLN A 380 -17.55 -12.49 8.00
C GLN A 380 -18.55 -13.39 8.76
N GLN A 381 -18.24 -14.68 8.92
CA GLN A 381 -19.10 -15.59 9.69
C GLN A 381 -19.01 -15.34 11.21
N ALA A 382 -17.89 -14.82 11.69
CA ALA A 382 -17.62 -14.54 13.09
C ALA A 382 -17.94 -13.08 13.50
N GLU A 383 -18.39 -12.23 12.58
CA GLU A 383 -18.54 -10.79 12.77
C GLU A 383 -19.42 -10.47 14.00
N GLY A 384 -20.58 -11.12 14.14
CA GLY A 384 -21.48 -10.90 15.27
C GLY A 384 -20.84 -11.25 16.62
N GLU A 385 -20.08 -12.36 16.71
CA GLU A 385 -19.38 -12.74 17.93
C GLU A 385 -18.25 -11.75 18.24
N LEU A 386 -17.48 -11.30 17.22
CA LEU A 386 -16.39 -10.35 17.38
C LEU A 386 -16.90 -8.97 17.83
N GLU A 387 -18.02 -8.51 17.28
CA GLU A 387 -18.68 -7.25 17.71
C GLU A 387 -19.19 -7.36 19.17
N GLN A 388 -19.74 -8.50 19.54
CA GLN A 388 -20.14 -8.77 20.92
C GLN A 388 -18.93 -8.73 21.86
N MET A 389 -17.81 -9.37 21.50
CA MET A 389 -16.57 -9.33 22.27
C MET A 389 -16.01 -7.90 22.43
N LEU A 390 -16.10 -7.06 21.38
CA LEU A 390 -15.68 -5.66 21.43
C LEU A 390 -16.58 -4.79 22.30
N SER A 391 -17.85 -5.15 22.42
CA SER A 391 -18.87 -4.38 23.15
C SER A 391 -18.97 -4.76 24.62
N GLN A 392 -18.50 -5.94 25.02
CA GLN A 392 -18.50 -6.38 26.40
C GLN A 392 -17.41 -5.66 27.20
N PRO A 393 -17.73 -5.05 28.37
CA PRO A 393 -16.68 -4.71 29.32
C PRO A 393 -16.04 -6.04 29.74
N MET A 394 -14.75 -6.22 29.46
CA MET A 394 -14.04 -7.39 29.98
C MET A 394 -14.08 -7.31 31.52
N GLU A 395 -14.74 -8.28 32.14
CA GLU A 395 -14.64 -8.50 33.57
C GLU A 395 -13.18 -8.75 33.92
N ASN A 396 -12.67 -7.98 34.89
CA ASN A 396 -11.30 -8.05 35.39
C ASN A 396 -11.03 -9.39 36.08
#